data_a80fdf2e7f3390d057a23e1aefa222dc
#
_entry.id   a80fdf2e7f3390d057a23e1aefa222dc
#
_cell.length_a   1.000
_cell.length_b   1.000
_cell.length_c   1.000
_cell.angle_alpha   90.00
_cell.angle_beta   90.00
_cell.angle_gamma   90.00
#
_symmetry.space_group_name_H-M   'P 1'
#
loop_
_entity.id
_entity.type
_entity.pdbx_description
1 polymer ?
#
loop_
_entity_poly.entity_id
_entity_poly.type
_entity_poly.pdbx_seq_one_letter_code
_entity_poly.pdbx_strand_id
1 'polypeptide(L)'
;DIFDSFIELLGFREPGTRLTIEAADEPGIMSNLTSIIGQFGANITRVAVYRGENGKSAVVVGINSMNTEEIEKSIREKGFNILYKLQNEF
;
A
#
# COMPACT_ATOMS: atom_id res chain seq x y z
N ASP A 1 -7.27 17.04 -3.84
CA ASP A 1 -7.04 16.48 -5.16
C ASP A 1 -7.64 15.08 -5.25
N ILE A 2 -7.44 14.40 -6.34
CA ILE A 2 -8.03 13.06 -6.56
C ILE A 2 -7.58 12.07 -5.50
N PHE A 3 -6.33 12.11 -5.08
CA PHE A 3 -5.83 11.21 -4.07
C PHE A 3 -6.48 11.47 -2.70
N ASP A 4 -6.66 12.72 -2.34
CA ASP A 4 -7.32 13.06 -1.08
C ASP A 4 -8.76 12.56 -1.06
N SER A 5 -9.47 12.68 -2.19
CA SER A 5 -10.83 12.15 -2.31
C SER A 5 -10.86 10.63 -2.19
N PHE A 6 -9.91 9.93 -2.80
CA PHE A 6 -9.80 8.48 -2.65
C PHE A 6 -9.54 8.09 -1.21
N ILE A 7 -8.66 8.82 -0.54
CA ILE A 7 -8.34 8.55 0.86
C ILE A 7 -9.57 8.67 1.72
N GLU A 8 -10.38 9.70 1.52
CA GLU A 8 -11.62 9.89 2.26
C GLU A 8 -12.62 8.77 2.00
N LEU A 9 -12.79 8.39 0.74
CA LEU A 9 -13.72 7.32 0.36
C LEU A 9 -13.34 5.97 0.96
N LEU A 10 -12.05 5.75 1.16
CA LEU A 10 -11.55 4.50 1.73
C LEU A 10 -11.55 4.48 3.25
N GLY A 11 -12.13 5.50 3.89
CA GLY A 11 -12.21 5.56 5.34
C GLY A 11 -10.85 5.75 5.99
N PHE A 12 -10.08 6.69 5.51
CA PHE A 12 -8.67 6.85 5.86
C PHE A 12 -8.42 7.43 7.23
N ARG A 13 -9.36 7.41 8.11
CA ARG A 13 -9.14 7.89 9.48
C ARG A 13 -8.69 6.80 10.42
N GLU A 14 -8.52 5.60 9.91
CA GLU A 14 -7.99 4.50 10.72
C GLU A 14 -6.53 4.77 11.10
N PRO A 15 -6.13 4.46 12.35
CA PRO A 15 -4.73 4.59 12.75
C PRO A 15 -3.84 3.64 11.99
N GLY A 16 -2.60 4.05 11.78
CA GLY A 16 -1.61 3.24 11.10
C GLY A 16 -1.03 3.93 9.88
N THR A 17 -0.45 3.14 9.01
CA THR A 17 0.19 3.62 7.79
C THR A 17 -0.57 3.13 6.57
N ARG A 18 -0.72 4.01 5.60
CA ARG A 18 -1.27 3.64 4.30
C ARG A 18 -0.25 3.92 3.22
N LEU A 19 0.02 2.90 2.43
CA LEU A 19 0.95 3.00 1.31
C LEU A 19 0.17 2.86 0.01
N THR A 20 0.45 3.75 -0.93
CA THR A 20 -0.04 3.62 -2.31
C THR A 20 1.14 3.18 -3.15
N ILE A 21 1.03 2.02 -3.75
CA ILE A 21 2.14 1.36 -4.43
C ILE A 21 1.78 1.18 -5.90
N GLU A 22 2.67 1.64 -6.77
CA GLU A 22 2.52 1.39 -8.20
C GLU A 22 3.08 0.01 -8.51
N ALA A 23 2.31 -0.79 -9.23
CA ALA A 23 2.69 -2.14 -9.60
C ALA A 23 2.20 -2.47 -11.00
N ALA A 24 2.88 -3.38 -11.67
CA ALA A 24 2.41 -3.91 -12.93
C ALA A 24 1.14 -4.72 -12.70
N ASP A 25 0.18 -4.63 -13.62
CA ASP A 25 -1.07 -5.40 -13.52
C ASP A 25 -0.82 -6.82 -14.03
N GLU A 26 -0.15 -7.61 -13.23
CA GLU A 26 0.26 -8.97 -13.55
C GLU A 26 -0.21 -9.95 -12.48
N PRO A 27 -0.41 -11.23 -12.83
CA PRO A 27 -0.73 -12.25 -11.84
C PRO A 27 0.36 -12.35 -10.78
N GLY A 28 -0.06 -12.54 -9.53
CA GLY A 28 0.87 -12.73 -8.42
C GLY A 28 1.38 -11.47 -7.75
N ILE A 29 1.09 -10.28 -8.28
CA ILE A 29 1.56 -9.03 -7.70
C ILE A 29 1.00 -8.82 -6.29
N MET A 30 -0.29 -9.05 -6.10
CA MET A 30 -0.91 -8.93 -4.78
C MET A 30 -0.32 -9.91 -3.78
N SER A 31 -0.09 -11.14 -4.22
CA SER A 31 0.54 -12.16 -3.37
C SER A 31 1.94 -11.73 -2.95
N ASN A 32 2.72 -11.18 -3.86
CA ASN A 32 4.06 -10.70 -3.55
C ASN A 32 4.03 -9.57 -2.53
N LEU A 33 3.16 -8.58 -2.74
CA LEU A 33 3.05 -7.45 -1.82
C LEU A 33 2.59 -7.87 -0.43
N THR A 34 1.57 -8.71 -0.34
CA THR A 34 1.07 -9.16 0.95
C THR A 34 2.08 -10.05 1.67
N SER A 35 2.84 -10.86 0.93
CA SER A 35 3.93 -11.67 1.51
C SER A 35 5.02 -10.80 2.12
N ILE A 36 5.43 -9.75 1.42
CA ILE A 36 6.44 -8.83 1.94
C ILE A 36 5.97 -8.23 3.27
N ILE A 37 4.76 -7.72 3.30
CA ILE A 37 4.21 -7.11 4.50
C ILE A 37 4.07 -8.13 5.63
N GLY A 38 3.60 -9.33 5.31
CA GLY A 38 3.42 -10.39 6.29
C GLY A 38 4.72 -10.88 6.92
N GLN A 39 5.83 -10.80 6.21
CA GLN A 39 7.14 -11.19 6.74
C GLN A 39 7.56 -10.39 7.96
N PHE A 40 7.06 -9.17 8.06
CA PHE A 40 7.37 -8.30 9.20
C PHE A 40 6.37 -8.43 10.34
N GLY A 41 5.43 -9.37 10.25
CA GLY A 41 4.41 -9.56 11.25
C GLY A 41 3.36 -8.45 11.30
N ALA A 42 3.32 -7.64 10.27
CA ALA A 42 2.38 -6.52 10.21
C ALA A 42 0.99 -7.00 9.81
N ASN A 43 -0.02 -6.39 10.39
CA ASN A 43 -1.41 -6.69 10.08
C ASN A 43 -1.92 -5.74 9.01
N ILE A 44 -2.39 -6.31 7.91
CA ILE A 44 -2.98 -5.54 6.81
C ILE A 44 -4.44 -5.28 7.16
N THR A 45 -4.82 -4.02 7.24
CA THR A 45 -6.18 -3.61 7.61
C THR A 45 -7.05 -3.30 6.41
N ARG A 46 -6.42 -2.99 5.28
CA ARG A 46 -7.16 -2.60 4.09
C ARG A 46 -6.33 -2.87 2.84
N VAL A 47 -7.00 -3.29 1.79
CA VAL A 47 -6.37 -3.43 0.46
C VAL A 47 -7.37 -2.96 -0.58
N ALA A 48 -6.91 -2.11 -1.49
CA ALA A 48 -7.71 -1.69 -2.64
C ALA A 48 -6.81 -1.62 -3.86
N VAL A 49 -7.34 -2.02 -5.01
CA VAL A 49 -6.59 -2.01 -6.26
C VAL A 49 -7.30 -1.12 -7.25
N TYR A 50 -6.59 -0.15 -7.78
CA TYR A 50 -7.10 0.75 -8.82
C TYR A 50 -6.30 0.52 -10.08
N ARG A 51 -6.96 0.03 -11.10
CA ARG A 51 -6.30 -0.22 -12.39
C ARG A 51 -6.17 1.08 -13.16
N GLY A 52 -4.94 1.35 -13.58
CA GLY A 52 -4.64 2.49 -14.39
C GLY A 52 -4.43 2.11 -15.84
N GLU A 53 -3.87 3.04 -16.59
CA GLU A 53 -3.54 2.84 -18.01
C GLU A 53 -2.18 2.17 -18.15
N ASN A 54 -1.90 1.63 -19.32
CA ASN A 54 -0.60 1.05 -19.69
C ASN A 54 -0.18 -0.14 -18.83
N GLY A 55 -1.17 -0.93 -18.36
CA GLY A 55 -0.88 -2.14 -17.61
C GLY A 55 -0.34 -1.90 -16.21
N LYS A 56 -0.54 -0.71 -15.67
CA LYS A 56 -0.13 -0.37 -14.30
C LYS A 56 -1.34 -0.25 -13.39
N SER A 57 -1.12 -0.56 -12.12
CA SER A 57 -2.14 -0.44 -11.09
C SER A 57 -1.60 0.30 -9.90
N ALA A 58 -2.47 0.96 -9.16
CA ALA A 58 -2.16 1.51 -7.85
C ALA A 58 -2.77 0.60 -6.80
N VAL A 59 -1.95 0.08 -5.90
CA VAL A 59 -2.39 -0.78 -4.82
C VAL A 59 -2.29 0.03 -3.53
N VAL A 60 -3.41 0.20 -2.85
CA VAL A 60 -3.47 0.91 -1.58
C VAL A 60 -3.54 -0.12 -0.47
N VAL A 61 -2.57 -0.10 0.43
CA VAL A 61 -2.47 -1.06 1.53
C VAL A 61 -2.46 -0.29 2.85
N GLY A 62 -3.37 -0.65 3.75
CA GLY A 62 -3.38 -0.14 5.11
C GLY A 62 -2.68 -1.13 6.03
N ILE A 63 -1.82 -0.63 6.89
CA ILE A 63 -1.01 -1.43 7.82
C ILE A 63 -1.22 -0.89 9.23
N ASN A 64 -1.52 -1.78 10.17
CA ASN A 64 -1.76 -1.42 11.57
C ASN A 64 -0.42 -1.22 12.31
N SER A 65 0.36 -0.25 11.86
CA SER A 65 1.65 0.08 12.45
C SER A 65 2.10 1.44 11.96
N MET A 66 2.79 2.18 12.80
CA MET A 66 3.44 3.44 12.41
C MET A 66 4.88 3.22 11.96
N ASN A 67 5.49 2.10 12.32
CA ASN A 67 6.87 1.81 11.98
C ASN A 67 6.94 0.87 10.78
N THR A 68 6.90 1.45 9.59
CA THR A 68 6.84 0.69 8.34
C THR A 68 8.05 0.91 7.44
N GLU A 69 9.13 1.47 7.98
CA GLU A 69 10.30 1.80 7.16
C GLU A 69 10.94 0.57 6.52
N GLU A 70 11.08 -0.52 7.27
CA GLU A 70 11.65 -1.74 6.73
C GLU A 70 10.75 -2.40 5.70
N ILE A 71 9.44 -2.33 5.93
CA ILE A 71 8.45 -2.82 4.96
C ILE A 71 8.58 -2.04 3.65
N GLU A 72 8.65 -0.71 3.75
CA GLU A 72 8.80 0.14 2.57
C GLU A 72 10.09 -0.16 1.82
N LYS A 73 11.17 -0.35 2.55
CA LYS A 73 12.45 -0.71 1.94
C LYS A 73 12.36 -2.02 1.18
N SER A 74 11.75 -3.03 1.76
CA SER A 74 11.57 -4.34 1.11
C SER A 74 10.70 -4.23 -0.14
N ILE A 75 9.66 -3.42 -0.08
CA ILE A 75 8.79 -3.17 -1.24
C ILE A 75 9.61 -2.55 -2.38
N ARG A 76 10.42 -1.55 -2.08
CA ARG A 76 11.28 -0.92 -3.09
C ARG A 76 12.32 -1.88 -3.65
N GLU A 77 12.91 -2.70 -2.80
CA GLU A 77 13.92 -3.68 -3.22
C GLU A 77 13.36 -4.72 -4.19
N LYS A 78 12.06 -5.01 -4.12
CA LYS A 78 11.39 -5.90 -5.05
C LYS A 78 10.98 -5.23 -6.35
N GLY A 79 11.32 -3.96 -6.53
CA GLY A 79 11.05 -3.24 -7.75
C GLY A 79 9.74 -2.47 -7.78
N PHE A 80 9.02 -2.41 -6.68
CA PHE A 80 7.79 -1.63 -6.59
C PHE A 80 8.09 -0.18 -6.27
N ASN A 81 7.22 0.70 -6.72
CA ASN A 81 7.37 2.13 -6.50
C ASN A 81 6.30 2.60 -5.52
N ILE A 82 6.71 3.20 -4.41
CA ILE A 82 5.77 3.76 -3.43
C ILE A 82 5.46 5.19 -3.84
N LEU A 83 4.21 5.42 -4.25
CA LEU A 83 3.77 6.71 -4.74
C LEU A 83 3.36 7.65 -3.59
N TYR A 84 2.82 7.06 -2.52
CA TYR A 84 2.21 7.82 -1.43
C TYR A 84 2.37 7.07 -0.13
N LYS A 85 2.61 7.83 0.93
CA LYS A 85 2.62 7.30 2.29
C LYS A 85 1.86 8.27 3.16
N LEU A 86 0.90 7.76 3.93
CA LEU A 86 0.13 8.56 4.85
C LEU A 86 0.06 7.83 6.19
N GLN A 87 0.24 8.56 7.28
CA GLN A 87 0.22 7.98 8.61
C GLN A 87 -0.74 8.75 9.51
N ASN A 88 -1.58 7.99 10.21
CA ASN A 88 -2.45 8.51 11.26
C ASN A 88 -2.04 7.89 12.57
N GLU A 89 -1.87 8.70 13.60
CA GLU A 89 -1.49 8.21 14.92
C GLU A 89 -2.62 7.42 15.58
N PHE A 90 -2.21 6.49 16.40
CA PHE A 90 -3.12 5.68 17.20
C PHE A 90 -3.75 6.47 18.33
#